data_ffbb3a35b3066f827c005c55e5cd57e5
#
_entry.id   ffbb3a35b3066f827c005c55e5cd57e5
#
_cell.length_a   1.000
_cell.length_b   1.000
_cell.length_c   1.000
_cell.angle_alpha   90.00
_cell.angle_beta   90.00
_cell.angle_gamma   90.00
#
_symmetry.space_group_name_H-M   'P 1'
#
loop_
_entity.id
_entity.type
_entity.pdbx_description
1 polymer ?
#
loop_
_entity_poly.entity_id
_entity_poly.type
_entity_poly.pdbx_seq_one_letter_code
_entity_poly.pdbx_strand_id
1 'polypeptide(L)'
;MFIDDHHYDCIVVGSGAGGATLASELSRQGKWVLLLERGVQLPIEDQKVKDVDLLKKKRYHPINEKWFGPDGDPFSPQTTYALGGNSKIWGAVLQRMRAKDF
;
A
#
# COMPACT_ATOMS: atom_id res chain seq x y z
N MET A 1 -7.90 -11.05 19.63
CA MET A 1 -8.44 -9.82 19.01
C MET A 1 -8.31 -8.72 20.06
N PHE A 2 -7.43 -7.76 19.83
CA PHE A 2 -7.33 -6.60 20.72
C PHE A 2 -8.43 -5.63 20.29
N ILE A 3 -9.33 -5.31 21.19
CA ILE A 3 -10.30 -4.23 21.00
C ILE A 3 -9.57 -2.97 21.43
N ASP A 4 -9.37 -2.06 20.50
CA ASP A 4 -8.80 -0.75 20.78
C ASP A 4 -9.98 0.19 21.10
N ASP A 5 -10.07 0.61 22.38
CA ASP A 5 -11.12 1.52 22.85
C ASP A 5 -10.80 3.00 22.58
N HIS A 6 -9.72 3.28 21.85
CA HIS A 6 -9.38 4.65 21.50
C HIS A 6 -10.32 5.19 20.43
N HIS A 7 -10.71 6.43 20.62
CA HIS A 7 -11.45 7.17 19.58
C HIS A 7 -10.47 7.84 18.61
N TYR A 8 -10.63 7.57 17.33
CA TYR A 8 -9.84 8.18 16.27
C TYR A 8 -10.67 9.19 15.47
N ASP A 9 -10.06 10.31 15.10
CA ASP A 9 -10.70 11.30 14.22
C ASP A 9 -10.89 10.76 12.80
N CYS A 10 -9.97 9.90 12.36
CA CYS A 10 -9.97 9.36 11.01
C CYS A 10 -9.40 7.94 10.97
N ILE A 11 -9.98 7.09 10.15
CA ILE A 11 -9.46 5.77 9.82
C ILE A 11 -9.04 5.78 8.35
N VAL A 12 -7.77 5.51 8.08
CA VAL A 12 -7.20 5.39 6.73
C VAL A 12 -6.93 3.92 6.45
N VAL A 13 -7.45 3.40 5.35
CA VAL A 13 -7.27 2.01 4.95
C VAL A 13 -6.24 1.92 3.83
N GLY A 14 -5.14 1.23 4.10
CA GLY A 14 -4.00 1.05 3.21
C GLY A 14 -2.90 2.09 3.41
N SER A 15 -1.67 1.62 3.51
CA SER A 15 -0.46 2.44 3.71
C SER A 15 0.33 2.72 2.43
N GLY A 16 -0.30 2.55 1.27
CA GLY A 16 0.29 2.94 -0.02
C GLY A 16 0.53 4.46 -0.12
N ALA A 17 1.01 4.94 -1.27
CA ALA A 17 1.36 6.34 -1.46
C ALA A 17 0.24 7.32 -1.05
N GLY A 18 -1.00 7.05 -1.43
CA GLY A 18 -2.15 7.91 -1.08
C GLY A 18 -2.48 7.87 0.41
N GLY A 19 -2.67 6.67 0.97
CA GLY A 19 -3.06 6.52 2.37
C GLY A 19 -1.99 7.02 3.34
N ALA A 20 -0.72 6.70 3.10
CA ALA A 20 0.38 7.18 3.92
C ALA A 20 0.51 8.71 3.88
N THR A 21 0.35 9.32 2.71
CA THR A 21 0.38 10.78 2.56
C THR A 21 -0.77 11.44 3.32
N LEU A 22 -1.99 10.92 3.16
CA LEU A 22 -3.18 11.43 3.86
C LEU A 22 -3.03 11.28 5.38
N ALA A 23 -2.63 10.10 5.86
CA ALA A 23 -2.43 9.86 7.28
C ALA A 23 -1.37 10.79 7.88
N SER A 24 -0.26 10.98 7.17
CA SER A 24 0.80 11.89 7.57
C SER A 24 0.31 13.34 7.68
N GLU A 25 -0.43 13.81 6.68
CA GLU A 25 -0.94 15.18 6.67
C GLU A 25 -1.96 15.41 7.79
N LEU A 26 -2.90 14.51 7.99
CA LEU A 26 -3.88 14.60 9.08
C LEU A 26 -3.21 14.58 10.46
N SER A 27 -2.21 13.73 10.64
CA SER A 27 -1.45 13.66 11.91
C SER A 27 -0.67 14.95 12.16
N ARG A 28 -0.10 15.58 11.12
CA ARG A 28 0.56 16.89 11.25
C ARG A 28 -0.39 18.02 11.65
N GLN A 29 -1.66 17.87 11.31
CA GLN A 29 -2.73 18.79 11.73
C GLN A 29 -3.29 18.45 13.13
N GLY A 30 -2.66 17.53 13.86
CA GLY A 30 -3.05 17.15 15.22
C GLY A 30 -4.22 16.18 15.31
N LYS A 31 -4.60 15.53 14.18
CA LYS A 31 -5.65 14.51 14.19
C LYS A 31 -5.13 13.16 14.66
N TRP A 32 -5.96 12.44 15.39
CA TRP A 32 -5.71 11.05 15.76
C TRP A 32 -6.13 10.17 14.60
N VAL A 33 -5.16 9.52 13.96
CA VAL A 33 -5.38 8.72 12.75
C VAL A 33 -5.04 7.26 13.01
N LEU A 34 -6.00 6.38 12.76
CA LEU A 34 -5.76 4.95 12.69
C LEU A 34 -5.46 4.56 11.24
N LEU A 35 -4.24 4.10 10.99
CA LEU A 35 -3.85 3.57 9.67
C LEU A 35 -3.90 2.04 9.69
N LEU A 36 -4.82 1.46 8.94
CA LEU A 36 -4.97 0.02 8.79
C LEU A 36 -4.23 -0.46 7.54
N GLU A 37 -3.36 -1.45 7.70
CA GLU A 37 -2.62 -2.08 6.62
C GLU A 37 -2.75 -3.61 6.70
N ARG A 38 -3.06 -4.25 5.58
CA ARG A 38 -3.17 -5.72 5.50
C ARG A 38 -1.83 -6.40 5.23
N GLY A 39 -0.90 -5.65 4.65
CA GLY A 39 0.44 -6.15 4.33
C GLY A 39 1.36 -6.18 5.54
N VAL A 40 2.46 -6.91 5.40
CA VAL A 40 3.47 -7.06 6.45
C VAL A 40 4.62 -6.07 6.26
N GLN A 41 5.36 -5.81 7.34
CA GLN A 41 6.63 -5.10 7.25
C GLN A 41 7.61 -5.94 6.44
N LEU A 42 8.23 -5.34 5.42
CA LEU A 42 9.29 -6.00 4.66
C LEU A 42 10.50 -6.23 5.55
N PRO A 43 11.06 -7.46 5.60
CA PRO A 43 12.32 -7.74 6.26
C PRO A 43 13.45 -6.85 5.71
N ILE A 44 14.45 -6.56 6.53
CA ILE A 44 15.59 -5.70 6.14
C ILE A 44 16.34 -6.29 4.94
N GLU A 45 16.43 -7.62 4.88
CA GLU A 45 17.06 -8.35 3.79
C GLU A 45 16.34 -8.10 2.46
N ASP A 46 15.02 -8.14 2.48
CA ASP A 46 14.20 -7.91 1.29
C ASP A 46 14.20 -6.42 0.86
N GLN A 47 14.44 -5.49 1.77
CA GLN A 47 14.58 -4.07 1.44
C GLN A 47 15.88 -3.77 0.66
N LYS A 48 16.87 -4.66 0.73
CA LYS A 48 18.16 -4.55 0.02
C LYS A 48 18.19 -5.30 -1.30
N VAL A 49 17.18 -6.11 -1.58
CA VAL A 49 17.05 -6.88 -2.82
C VAL A 49 16.55 -5.95 -3.93
N LYS A 50 17.03 -6.17 -5.15
CA LYS A 50 16.52 -5.43 -6.32
C LYS A 50 15.02 -5.69 -6.48
N ASP A 51 14.25 -4.64 -6.72
CA ASP A 51 12.79 -4.70 -6.89
C ASP A 51 12.34 -5.78 -7.90
N VAL A 52 13.14 -5.96 -8.95
CA VAL A 52 12.90 -6.99 -10.00
C VAL A 52 12.90 -8.40 -9.42
N ASP A 53 13.74 -8.70 -8.44
CA ASP A 53 13.79 -10.04 -7.84
C ASP A 53 12.61 -10.28 -6.90
N LEU A 54 12.14 -9.25 -6.20
CA LEU A 54 10.93 -9.32 -5.39
C LEU A 54 9.68 -9.51 -6.26
N LEU A 55 9.61 -8.81 -7.40
CA LEU A 55 8.53 -8.95 -8.38
C LEU A 55 8.51 -10.36 -8.99
N LYS A 56 9.66 -10.89 -9.41
CA LYS A 56 9.77 -12.22 -9.99
C LYS A 56 9.36 -13.32 -9.01
N LYS A 57 9.73 -13.19 -7.73
CA LYS A 57 9.42 -14.18 -6.70
C LYS A 57 7.97 -14.13 -6.22
N LYS A 58 7.20 -13.12 -6.61
CA LYS A 58 5.81 -12.90 -6.18
C LYS A 58 5.59 -13.06 -4.67
N ARG A 59 6.62 -12.76 -3.87
CA ARG A 59 6.70 -13.12 -2.45
C ARG A 59 5.63 -12.46 -1.59
N TYR A 60 5.17 -11.29 -2.02
CA TYR A 60 4.18 -10.47 -1.30
C TYR A 60 2.90 -10.28 -2.11
N HIS A 61 2.70 -11.12 -3.13
CA HIS A 61 1.46 -11.10 -3.91
C HIS A 61 0.45 -12.10 -3.35
N PRO A 62 -0.84 -11.78 -3.38
CA PRO A 62 -1.87 -12.72 -2.98
C PRO A 62 -1.92 -13.90 -3.96
N ILE A 63 -1.62 -15.10 -3.46
CA ILE A 63 -1.56 -16.31 -4.29
C ILE A 63 -2.95 -16.79 -4.71
N ASN A 64 -3.97 -16.54 -3.88
CA ASN A 64 -5.32 -17.08 -4.03
C ASN A 64 -6.40 -16.01 -4.27
N GLU A 65 -6.02 -14.77 -4.49
CA GLU A 65 -6.98 -13.70 -4.70
C GLU A 65 -7.32 -13.59 -6.19
N LYS A 66 -8.59 -13.70 -6.51
CA LYS A 66 -9.13 -13.50 -7.86
C LYS A 66 -9.91 -12.20 -7.89
N TRP A 67 -9.57 -11.35 -8.83
CA TRP A 67 -10.36 -10.17 -9.17
C TRP A 67 -11.06 -10.42 -10.49
N PHE A 68 -12.16 -9.74 -10.72
CA PHE A 68 -12.95 -9.92 -11.93
C PHE A 68 -13.04 -8.59 -12.68
N GLY A 69 -12.79 -8.65 -13.97
CA GLY A 69 -12.97 -7.52 -14.87
C GLY A 69 -14.46 -7.21 -15.12
N PRO A 70 -14.76 -6.13 -15.84
CA PRO A 70 -16.16 -5.76 -16.20
C PRO A 70 -16.87 -6.88 -16.97
N ASP A 71 -16.13 -7.69 -17.72
CA ASP A 71 -16.63 -8.80 -18.53
C ASP A 71 -16.78 -10.10 -17.73
N GLY A 72 -16.46 -10.08 -16.45
CA GLY A 72 -16.50 -11.24 -15.56
C GLY A 72 -15.27 -12.13 -15.64
N ASP A 73 -14.27 -11.78 -16.43
CA ASP A 73 -13.04 -12.55 -16.57
C ASP A 73 -12.13 -12.38 -15.35
N PRO A 74 -11.59 -13.47 -14.79
CA PRO A 74 -10.70 -13.40 -13.64
C PRO A 74 -9.33 -12.87 -14.05
N PHE A 75 -8.79 -11.96 -13.25
CA PHE A 75 -7.42 -11.52 -13.38
C PHE A 75 -6.74 -11.44 -12.00
N SER A 76 -5.41 -11.49 -11.99
CA SER A 76 -4.62 -11.30 -10.78
C SER A 76 -4.02 -9.89 -10.80
N PRO A 77 -4.43 -8.99 -9.89
CA PRO A 77 -3.81 -7.69 -9.80
C PRO A 77 -2.37 -7.84 -9.29
N GLN A 78 -1.47 -7.05 -9.83
CA GLN A 78 -0.09 -6.99 -9.32
C GLN A 78 -0.04 -6.10 -8.07
N THR A 79 -0.70 -6.55 -7.01
CA THR A 79 -0.77 -5.82 -5.74
C THR A 79 0.24 -6.43 -4.77
N THR A 80 1.01 -5.59 -4.09
CA THR A 80 1.97 -6.03 -3.07
C THR A 80 1.38 -5.86 -1.69
N TYR A 81 1.33 -6.95 -0.93
CA TYR A 81 0.88 -6.96 0.45
C TYR A 81 2.06 -6.73 1.40
N ALA A 82 2.48 -5.49 1.44
CA ALA A 82 3.52 -4.99 2.32
C ALA A 82 3.16 -3.61 2.86
N LEU A 83 3.71 -3.24 3.99
CA LEU A 83 3.62 -1.87 4.48
C LEU A 83 4.17 -0.91 3.42
N GLY A 84 3.33 0.00 2.92
CA GLY A 84 3.62 0.87 1.79
C GLY A 84 3.17 0.33 0.43
N GLY A 85 2.72 -0.93 0.35
CA GLY A 85 2.19 -1.53 -0.88
C GLY A 85 3.17 -1.48 -2.05
N ASN A 86 2.65 -1.28 -3.26
CA ASN A 86 3.45 -1.20 -4.49
C ASN A 86 4.48 -0.07 -4.50
N SER A 87 4.35 0.96 -3.66
CA SER A 87 5.34 2.03 -3.56
C SER A 87 6.70 1.55 -3.05
N LYS A 88 6.77 0.35 -2.48
CA LYS A 88 8.02 -0.26 -2.01
C LYS A 88 8.82 -0.96 -3.10
N ILE A 89 8.19 -1.30 -4.22
CA ILE A 89 8.80 -2.10 -5.29
C ILE A 89 8.64 -1.47 -6.69
N TRP A 90 8.31 -0.22 -6.76
CA TRP A 90 8.24 0.50 -8.03
C TRP A 90 9.57 1.17 -8.32
N GLY A 91 9.99 1.29 -9.55
CA GLY A 91 11.30 1.81 -9.96
C GLY A 91 11.61 3.28 -9.63
N ALA A 92 11.00 3.83 -8.60
CA ALA A 92 11.22 5.18 -8.06
C ALA A 92 11.05 6.34 -9.07
N VAL A 93 10.19 6.17 -10.08
CA VAL A 93 9.87 7.25 -11.02
C VAL A 93 8.86 8.19 -10.38
N LEU A 94 9.35 9.32 -9.86
CA LEU A 94 8.55 10.36 -9.19
C LEU A 94 8.43 11.58 -10.12
N GLN A 95 7.47 11.55 -11.02
CA GLN A 95 7.16 12.70 -11.87
C GLN A 95 6.02 13.52 -11.23
N ARG A 96 6.26 14.82 -11.08
CA ARG A 96 5.19 15.72 -10.68
C ARG A 96 4.19 15.87 -11.84
N MET A 97 2.93 15.61 -11.57
CA MET A 97 1.87 15.84 -12.52
C MET A 97 1.72 17.33 -12.82
N ARG A 98 1.41 17.66 -14.05
CA ARG A 98 1.18 19.04 -14.50
C ARG A 98 -0.25 19.45 -14.14
N ALA A 99 -0.51 20.72 -13.96
CA ALA A 99 -1.85 21.24 -13.67
C ALA A 99 -2.91 20.77 -14.70
N LYS A 100 -2.51 20.58 -15.96
CA LYS A 100 -3.40 20.10 -17.04
C LYS A 100 -3.71 18.60 -16.99
N ASP A 101 -3.07 17.84 -16.11
CA ASP A 101 -3.30 16.41 -15.96
C ASP A 101 -4.43 16.12 -14.94
N PHE A 102 -5.01 17.19 -14.36
CA PHE A 102 -6.20 17.22 -13.51
C PHE A 102 -7.34 17.95 -14.25
#